data_fcb87be9679e0d2886682b7448758b17
#
_entry.id   fcb87be9679e0d2886682b7448758b17
#
_cell.length_a   1.000
_cell.length_b   1.000
_cell.length_c   1.000
_cell.angle_alpha   90.00
_cell.angle_beta   90.00
_cell.angle_gamma   90.00
#
_symmetry.space_group_name_H-M   'P 1'
#
loop_
_entity.id
_entity.type
_entity.pdbx_description
1 polymer ?
#
loop_
_entity_poly.entity_id
_entity_poly.type
_entity_poly.pdbx_seq_one_letter_code
_entity_poly.pdbx_strand_id
1 'polypeptide(L)'
;MTPQERDTKIILIILITAGVLLVLSGPLLFLLNAGLYEEFNFRVPTEPIPENAVIIKLTEEDYEKYPILRNIPESFHIDQGILSDYYIRPGCVDKETGYAIREAYGYYTGGQNRYIEHNGTIYRVNLYVS
;
A
#
# COMPACT_ATOMS: atom_id res chain seq x y z
N MET A 1 -5.41 -3.79 56.67
CA MET A 1 -5.01 -2.91 55.54
C MET A 1 -5.67 -1.56 55.74
N THR A 2 -4.85 -0.51 55.78
CA THR A 2 -5.39 0.84 55.85
C THR A 2 -6.02 1.23 54.50
N PRO A 3 -6.96 2.21 54.47
CA PRO A 3 -7.50 2.70 53.19
C PRO A 3 -6.44 3.20 52.23
N GLN A 4 -5.36 3.82 52.73
CA GLN A 4 -4.27 4.32 51.94
C GLN A 4 -3.46 3.18 51.30
N GLU A 5 -3.20 2.10 52.01
CA GLU A 5 -2.52 0.91 51.46
C GLU A 5 -3.32 0.24 50.35
N ARG A 6 -4.64 0.16 50.56
CA ARG A 6 -5.57 -0.39 49.56
C ARG A 6 -5.56 0.45 48.29
N ASP A 7 -5.66 1.76 48.42
CA ASP A 7 -5.68 2.66 47.26
C ASP A 7 -4.36 2.59 46.51
N THR A 8 -3.22 2.52 47.22
CA THR A 8 -1.90 2.35 46.59
C THR A 8 -1.82 1.05 45.82
N LYS A 9 -2.33 -0.05 46.34
CA LYS A 9 -2.35 -1.34 45.66
C LYS A 9 -3.22 -1.30 44.38
N ILE A 10 -4.39 -0.66 44.44
CA ILE A 10 -5.28 -0.50 43.31
C ILE A 10 -4.59 0.30 42.19
N ILE A 11 -3.97 1.42 42.52
CA ILE A 11 -3.24 2.25 41.60
C ILE A 11 -2.09 1.46 40.94
N LEU A 12 -1.34 0.68 41.72
CA LEU A 12 -0.26 -0.13 41.20
C LEU A 12 -0.77 -1.21 40.23
N ILE A 13 -1.88 -1.88 40.54
CA ILE A 13 -2.47 -2.86 39.66
C ILE A 13 -2.92 -2.22 38.35
N ILE A 14 -3.54 -1.05 38.39
CA ILE A 14 -3.97 -0.30 37.20
C ILE A 14 -2.77 0.07 36.33
N LEU A 15 -1.68 0.56 36.91
CA LEU A 15 -0.46 0.92 36.19
C LEU A 15 0.21 -0.29 35.54
N ILE A 16 0.29 -1.41 36.25
CA ILE A 16 0.86 -2.65 35.70
C ILE A 16 -0.01 -3.18 34.57
N THR A 17 -1.31 -3.19 34.72
CA THR A 17 -2.26 -3.65 33.69
C THR A 17 -2.17 -2.77 32.45
N ALA A 18 -2.14 -1.44 32.61
CA ALA A 18 -1.98 -0.50 31.50
C ALA A 18 -0.66 -0.72 30.78
N GLY A 19 0.45 -0.91 31.52
CA GLY A 19 1.76 -1.18 30.95
C GLY A 19 1.80 -2.48 30.15
N VAL A 20 1.21 -3.56 30.66
CA VAL A 20 1.11 -4.85 29.96
C VAL A 20 0.29 -4.72 28.69
N LEU A 21 -0.85 -4.03 28.74
CA LEU A 21 -1.68 -3.78 27.55
C LEU A 21 -0.93 -2.99 26.47
N LEU A 22 -0.14 -1.98 26.86
CA LEU A 22 0.67 -1.21 25.93
C LEU A 22 1.75 -2.08 25.26
N VAL A 23 2.43 -2.92 26.02
CA VAL A 23 3.46 -3.82 25.50
C VAL A 23 2.88 -4.87 24.56
N LEU A 24 1.70 -5.43 24.87
CA LEU A 24 1.04 -6.42 24.01
C LEU A 24 0.37 -5.81 22.80
N SER A 25 -0.18 -4.60 22.91
CA SER A 25 -0.87 -3.93 21.79
C SER A 25 0.09 -3.43 20.71
N GLY A 26 1.31 -3.03 21.06
CA GLY A 26 2.32 -2.58 20.10
C GLY A 26 2.68 -3.65 19.07
N PRO A 27 3.12 -4.86 19.46
CA PRO A 27 3.35 -5.96 18.52
C PRO A 27 2.11 -6.38 17.75
N LEU A 28 0.94 -6.39 18.39
CA LEU A 28 -0.32 -6.73 17.73
C LEU A 28 -0.67 -5.73 16.64
N LEU A 29 -0.58 -4.43 16.91
CA LEU A 29 -0.79 -3.38 15.93
C LEU A 29 0.22 -3.47 14.79
N PHE A 30 1.48 -3.77 15.09
CA PHE A 30 2.50 -3.99 14.08
C PHE A 30 2.17 -5.17 13.17
N LEU A 31 1.76 -6.32 13.72
CA LEU A 31 1.34 -7.49 12.95
C LEU A 31 0.11 -7.21 12.10
N LEU A 32 -0.85 -6.46 12.61
CA LEU A 32 -2.06 -6.09 11.88
C LEU A 32 -1.76 -5.09 10.75
N ASN A 33 -0.76 -4.24 10.91
CA ASN A 33 -0.32 -3.28 9.89
C ASN A 33 0.75 -3.84 8.95
N ALA A 34 1.47 -4.88 9.35
CA ALA A 34 2.50 -5.53 8.54
C ALA A 34 1.92 -6.52 7.54
N GLY A 35 0.63 -6.42 7.23
CA GLY A 35 -0.03 -7.28 6.26
C GLY A 35 0.73 -7.40 4.95
N LEU A 36 0.34 -8.34 4.12
CA LEU A 36 0.94 -8.59 2.83
C LEU A 36 1.03 -7.30 2.02
N TYR A 37 2.24 -6.97 1.60
CA TYR A 37 2.44 -5.84 0.71
C TYR A 37 1.95 -6.20 -0.69
N GLU A 38 1.27 -5.28 -1.32
CA GLU A 38 1.17 -5.26 -2.76
C GLU A 38 2.02 -4.09 -3.26
N GLU A 39 2.99 -4.40 -4.09
CA GLU A 39 3.90 -3.40 -4.65
C GLU A 39 3.67 -3.29 -6.15
N PHE A 40 3.45 -2.07 -6.61
CA PHE A 40 3.47 -1.77 -8.04
C PHE A 40 4.90 -1.46 -8.46
N ASN A 41 5.34 -2.13 -9.51
CA ASN A 41 6.65 -1.91 -10.10
C ASN A 41 6.47 -1.50 -11.56
N PHE A 42 7.06 -0.37 -11.91
CA PHE A 42 7.06 0.14 -13.27
C PHE A 42 8.41 -0.19 -13.92
N ARG A 43 8.39 -1.12 -14.87
CA ARG A 43 9.60 -1.57 -15.53
C ARG A 43 9.54 -1.33 -17.04
N VAL A 44 10.67 -0.92 -17.61
CA VAL A 44 10.85 -0.93 -19.04
C VAL A 44 10.97 -2.40 -19.48
N PRO A 45 10.17 -2.86 -20.45
CA PRO A 45 10.26 -4.24 -20.91
C PRO A 45 11.63 -4.53 -21.52
N THR A 46 12.20 -5.67 -21.16
CA THR A 46 13.45 -6.18 -21.77
C THR A 46 13.17 -7.07 -22.97
N GLU A 47 11.94 -7.56 -23.08
CA GLU A 47 11.49 -8.40 -24.17
C GLU A 47 10.79 -7.56 -25.26
N PRO A 48 10.78 -8.01 -26.52
CA PRO A 48 10.01 -7.35 -27.56
C PRO A 48 8.53 -7.27 -27.19
N ILE A 49 7.91 -6.12 -27.44
CA ILE A 49 6.48 -5.93 -27.18
C ILE A 49 5.69 -6.69 -28.25
N PRO A 50 4.76 -7.59 -27.86
CA PRO A 50 3.94 -8.34 -28.82
C PRO A 50 3.13 -7.39 -29.73
N GLU A 51 2.91 -7.78 -30.97
CA GLU A 51 2.12 -6.97 -31.91
C GLU A 51 0.68 -6.78 -31.48
N ASN A 52 0.12 -7.75 -30.73
CA ASN A 52 -1.24 -7.69 -30.20
C ASN A 52 -1.33 -7.00 -28.83
N ALA A 53 -0.23 -6.44 -28.34
CA ALA A 53 -0.23 -5.74 -27.05
C ALA A 53 -1.02 -4.44 -27.14
N VAL A 54 -1.68 -4.10 -26.04
CA VAL A 54 -2.38 -2.82 -25.88
C VAL A 54 -1.43 -1.83 -25.21
N ILE A 55 -1.18 -0.71 -25.85
CA ILE A 55 -0.35 0.37 -25.30
C ILE A 55 -1.27 1.52 -24.93
N ILE A 56 -1.34 1.83 -23.65
CA ILE A 56 -2.14 2.93 -23.12
C ILE A 56 -1.23 4.15 -22.99
N LYS A 57 -1.44 5.14 -23.83
CA LYS A 57 -0.75 6.41 -23.70
C LYS A 57 -1.40 7.23 -22.59
N LEU A 58 -0.66 7.47 -21.52
CA LEU A 58 -1.17 8.23 -20.39
C LEU A 58 -1.44 9.69 -20.79
N THR A 59 -2.62 10.16 -20.46
CA THR A 59 -3.09 11.52 -20.74
C THR A 59 -3.16 12.33 -19.44
N GLU A 60 -3.37 13.63 -19.55
CA GLU A 60 -3.54 14.50 -18.40
C GLU A 60 -4.72 14.04 -17.52
N GLU A 61 -5.76 13.50 -18.12
CA GLU A 61 -6.90 12.92 -17.40
C GLU A 61 -6.47 11.75 -16.50
N ASP A 62 -5.60 10.87 -17.00
CA ASP A 62 -5.04 9.77 -16.20
C ASP A 62 -4.24 10.28 -15.01
N TYR A 63 -3.42 11.31 -15.20
CA TYR A 63 -2.62 11.91 -14.13
C TYR A 63 -3.46 12.67 -13.11
N GLU A 64 -4.55 13.26 -13.51
CA GLU A 64 -5.48 13.91 -12.59
C GLU A 64 -6.22 12.88 -11.74
N LYS A 65 -6.62 11.77 -12.36
CA LYS A 65 -7.30 10.68 -11.67
C LYS A 65 -6.39 9.92 -10.71
N TYR A 66 -5.13 9.69 -11.13
CA TYR A 66 -4.12 8.96 -10.36
C TYR A 66 -2.81 9.77 -10.33
N PRO A 67 -2.69 10.76 -9.43
CA PRO A 67 -1.52 11.64 -9.41
C PRO A 67 -0.18 10.91 -9.24
N ILE A 68 -0.20 9.73 -8.61
CA ILE A 68 0.99 8.91 -8.40
C ILE A 68 1.65 8.50 -9.74
N LEU A 69 0.88 8.42 -10.82
CA LEU A 69 1.41 8.09 -12.15
C LEU A 69 2.37 9.15 -12.70
N ARG A 70 2.38 10.36 -12.14
CA ARG A 70 3.35 11.39 -12.51
C ARG A 70 4.77 11.05 -12.06
N ASN A 71 4.91 10.15 -11.11
CA ASN A 71 6.19 9.77 -10.50
C ASN A 71 6.78 8.48 -11.08
N ILE A 72 6.28 7.97 -12.18
CA ILE A 72 6.89 6.83 -12.87
C ILE A 72 8.33 7.24 -13.28
N PRO A 73 9.36 6.39 -13.03
CA PRO A 73 9.31 4.96 -12.75
C PRO A 73 9.36 4.55 -11.27
N GLU A 74 9.11 5.44 -10.35
CA GLU A 74 9.14 5.09 -8.92
C GLU A 74 8.09 4.02 -8.60
N SER A 75 8.47 3.06 -7.77
CA SER A 75 7.55 2.05 -7.26
C SER A 75 6.73 2.62 -6.10
N PHE A 76 5.55 2.10 -5.91
CA PHE A 76 4.72 2.45 -4.77
C PHE A 76 4.03 1.22 -4.19
N HIS A 77 3.54 1.33 -2.98
CA HIS A 77 2.93 0.25 -2.24
C HIS A 77 1.45 0.51 -2.00
N ILE A 78 0.66 -0.57 -1.98
CA ILE A 78 -0.71 -0.51 -1.49
C ILE A 78 -0.66 -0.73 0.02
N ASP A 79 -1.19 0.19 0.78
CA ASP A 79 -1.29 0.06 2.22
C ASP A 79 -2.48 -0.84 2.56
N GLN A 80 -2.20 -2.02 3.12
CA GLN A 80 -3.21 -2.99 3.54
C GLN A 80 -3.41 -3.02 5.06
N GLY A 81 -2.74 -2.14 5.80
CA GLY A 81 -2.87 -2.08 7.24
C GLY A 81 -4.26 -1.61 7.69
N ILE A 82 -4.63 -1.92 8.93
CA ILE A 82 -5.90 -1.50 9.52
C ILE A 82 -6.01 0.03 9.57
N LEU A 83 -4.89 0.72 9.71
CA LEU A 83 -4.85 2.18 9.78
C LEU A 83 -4.78 2.86 8.41
N SER A 84 -4.82 2.10 7.31
CA SER A 84 -4.73 2.65 5.95
C SER A 84 -5.84 3.64 5.61
N ASP A 85 -7.04 3.44 6.18
CA ASP A 85 -8.17 4.35 5.98
C ASP A 85 -8.02 5.69 6.71
N TYR A 86 -7.12 5.76 7.70
CA TYR A 86 -6.89 6.95 8.52
C TYR A 86 -5.58 7.67 8.20
N TYR A 87 -4.63 6.95 7.66
CA TYR A 87 -3.29 7.50 7.41
C TYR A 87 -2.65 6.81 6.20
N ILE A 88 -2.36 7.59 5.18
CA ILE A 88 -1.60 7.14 4.00
C ILE A 88 -0.17 7.62 4.13
N ARG A 89 0.77 6.67 4.16
CA ARG A 89 2.21 6.99 4.25
C ARG A 89 2.74 7.42 2.88
N PRO A 90 3.80 8.23 2.84
CA PRO A 90 4.47 8.58 1.58
C PRO A 90 4.86 7.32 0.79
N GLY A 91 4.60 7.32 -0.51
CA GLY A 91 4.87 6.16 -1.38
C GLY A 91 3.82 5.06 -1.32
N CYS A 92 2.76 5.23 -0.54
CA CYS A 92 1.65 4.28 -0.45
C CYS A 92 0.37 4.87 -1.02
N VAL A 93 -0.49 4.01 -1.50
CA VAL A 93 -1.87 4.34 -1.88
C VAL A 93 -2.83 3.44 -1.10
N ASP A 94 -4.06 3.87 -0.94
CA ASP A 94 -5.11 3.04 -0.36
C ASP A 94 -5.47 1.86 -1.27
N LYS A 95 -6.11 0.84 -0.71
CA LYS A 95 -6.48 -0.39 -1.45
C LYS A 95 -7.33 -0.10 -2.67
N GLU A 96 -8.33 0.75 -2.52
CA GLU A 96 -9.27 1.05 -3.60
C GLU A 96 -8.55 1.67 -4.79
N THR A 97 -7.71 2.67 -4.54
CA THR A 97 -6.89 3.32 -5.58
C THR A 97 -5.91 2.33 -6.21
N GLY A 98 -5.23 1.54 -5.40
CA GLY A 98 -4.27 0.54 -5.88
C GLY A 98 -4.91 -0.49 -6.80
N TYR A 99 -6.04 -1.04 -6.41
CA TYR A 99 -6.76 -2.01 -7.25
C TYR A 99 -7.34 -1.37 -8.52
N ALA A 100 -7.79 -0.13 -8.45
CA ALA A 100 -8.25 0.60 -9.63
C ALA A 100 -7.11 0.80 -10.65
N ILE A 101 -5.91 1.14 -10.19
CA ILE A 101 -4.73 1.26 -11.06
C ILE A 101 -4.38 -0.09 -11.69
N ARG A 102 -4.42 -1.18 -10.91
CA ARG A 102 -4.18 -2.52 -11.43
C ARG A 102 -5.17 -2.89 -12.52
N GLU A 103 -6.46 -2.64 -12.31
CA GLU A 103 -7.50 -2.93 -13.30
C GLU A 103 -7.32 -2.11 -14.58
N ALA A 104 -6.94 -0.84 -14.45
CA ALA A 104 -6.82 0.06 -15.59
C ALA A 104 -5.54 -0.17 -16.38
N TYR A 105 -4.42 -0.47 -15.70
CA TYR A 105 -3.09 -0.42 -16.32
C TYR A 105 -2.23 -1.67 -16.14
N GLY A 106 -2.68 -2.63 -15.33
CA GLY A 106 -1.90 -3.83 -15.03
C GLY A 106 -1.61 -4.69 -16.25
N TYR A 107 -0.40 -5.28 -16.27
CA TYR A 107 0.11 -6.02 -17.42
C TYR A 107 -0.77 -7.18 -17.88
N TYR A 108 -1.33 -7.95 -16.95
CA TYR A 108 -2.13 -9.13 -17.27
C TYR A 108 -3.63 -8.96 -17.03
N THR A 109 -4.10 -7.77 -16.79
CA THR A 109 -5.52 -7.57 -16.49
C THR A 109 -6.37 -7.80 -17.74
N GLY A 110 -7.44 -8.57 -17.59
CA GLY A 110 -8.35 -8.88 -18.68
C GLY A 110 -7.80 -9.85 -19.73
N GLY A 111 -6.72 -10.58 -19.41
CA GLY A 111 -6.12 -11.57 -20.31
C GLY A 111 -5.37 -10.98 -21.50
N GLN A 112 -5.11 -9.68 -21.48
CA GLN A 112 -4.36 -8.97 -22.51
C GLN A 112 -3.04 -8.46 -21.98
N ASN A 113 -2.01 -8.48 -22.83
CA ASN A 113 -0.74 -7.83 -22.53
C ASN A 113 -0.90 -6.32 -22.70
N ARG A 114 -0.88 -5.60 -21.58
CA ARG A 114 -1.04 -4.15 -21.55
C ARG A 114 0.24 -3.46 -21.10
N TYR A 115 0.54 -2.34 -21.71
CA TYR A 115 1.67 -1.47 -21.40
C TYR A 115 1.15 -0.05 -21.29
N ILE A 116 1.88 0.79 -20.57
CA ILE A 116 1.60 2.22 -20.50
C ILE A 116 2.75 2.99 -21.13
N GLU A 117 2.43 4.11 -21.76
CA GLU A 117 3.43 5.07 -22.27
C GLU A 117 3.38 6.33 -21.41
N HIS A 118 4.54 6.66 -20.83
CA HIS A 118 4.71 7.84 -19.99
C HIS A 118 5.96 8.59 -20.45
N ASN A 119 5.80 9.87 -20.83
CA ASN A 119 6.90 10.71 -21.33
C ASN A 119 7.71 10.06 -22.46
N GLY A 120 7.04 9.38 -23.38
CA GLY A 120 7.67 8.72 -24.53
C GLY A 120 8.34 7.38 -24.22
N THR A 121 8.27 6.90 -23.00
CA THR A 121 8.82 5.61 -22.60
C THR A 121 7.69 4.64 -22.26
N ILE A 122 7.83 3.39 -22.73
CA ILE A 122 6.85 2.35 -22.49
C ILE A 122 7.23 1.56 -21.24
N TYR A 123 6.28 1.38 -20.34
CA TYR A 123 6.47 0.66 -19.10
C TYR A 123 5.46 -0.47 -18.96
N ARG A 124 5.87 -1.50 -18.25
CA ARG A 124 5.01 -2.57 -17.79
C ARG A 124 4.70 -2.36 -16.31
N VAL A 125 3.41 -2.36 -15.96
CA VAL A 125 2.98 -2.24 -14.57
C VAL A 125 2.81 -3.64 -14.01
N ASN A 126 3.69 -4.02 -13.11
CA ASN A 126 3.64 -5.31 -12.43
C ASN A 126 3.16 -5.11 -10.99
N LEU A 127 2.30 -6.02 -10.55
CA LEU A 127 1.87 -6.11 -9.17
C LEU A 127 2.55 -7.32 -8.51
N TYR A 128 3.26 -7.07 -7.44
CA TYR A 128 3.87 -8.12 -6.63
C TYR A 128 3.16 -8.20 -5.29
N VAL A 129 2.78 -9.41 -4.92
CA VAL A 129 2.22 -9.71 -3.60
C VAL A 129 3.31 -10.42 -2.81
N SER A 130 3.69 -9.82 -1.70
CA SER A 130 4.68 -10.39 -0.80
C SER A 130 4.06 -10.90 0.49
#